data_719a5b9f4471cfe88b21fa8281cc68d0
#
_entry.id   719a5b9f4471cfe88b21fa8281cc68d0
#
_cell.length_a   1.000
_cell.length_b   1.000
_cell.length_c   1.000
_cell.angle_alpha   90.00
_cell.angle_beta   90.00
_cell.angle_gamma   90.00
#
_symmetry.space_group_name_H-M   'P 1'
#
loop_
_entity.id
_entity.type
_entity.pdbx_description
1 polymer ?
#
loop_
_entity_poly.entity_id
_entity_poly.type
_entity_poly.pdbx_seq_one_letter_code
_entity_poly.pdbx_strand_id
1 'polypeptide(L)'
;MNIGNNFYMEHAFNTFLNAKEIGCHFRCYHNVTVGQKGGKIPTIGNHVTVSCCASILGNVTIGNNVIIGAGCVVTKDLPDNCTVVGNPARIVRLNGVKVMINL
;
A
#
# COMPACT_ATOMS: atom_id res chain seq x y z
N MET A 1 -2.04 -7.18 -15.08
CA MET A 1 -1.47 -6.22 -14.11
C MET A 1 -0.25 -5.56 -14.72
N ASN A 2 -0.17 -4.25 -14.65
CA ASN A 2 1.01 -3.48 -15.09
C ASN A 2 1.86 -3.14 -13.87
N ILE A 3 3.16 -3.42 -13.97
CA ILE A 3 4.12 -3.11 -12.91
C ILE A 3 5.22 -2.25 -13.52
N GLY A 4 5.51 -1.12 -12.86
CA GLY A 4 6.58 -0.22 -13.29
C GLY A 4 7.97 -0.77 -13.02
N ASN A 5 8.98 0.07 -13.28
CA ASN A 5 10.39 -0.28 -13.12
C ASN A 5 10.81 -0.31 -11.64
N ASN A 6 11.92 -1.00 -11.37
CA ASN A 6 12.57 -1.05 -10.05
C ASN A 6 11.64 -1.63 -8.96
N PHE A 7 10.96 -2.68 -9.31
CA PHE A 7 10.14 -3.46 -8.39
C PHE A 7 11.05 -4.25 -7.45
N TYR A 8 10.78 -4.20 -6.14
CA TYR A 8 11.60 -4.86 -5.13
C TYR A 8 10.74 -5.61 -4.13
N MET A 9 11.05 -6.90 -3.95
CA MET A 9 10.41 -7.74 -2.95
C MET A 9 11.47 -8.35 -2.06
N GLU A 10 11.39 -8.12 -0.74
CA GLU A 10 12.33 -8.65 0.23
C GLU A 10 11.64 -9.67 1.12
N HIS A 11 12.20 -10.90 1.17
CA HIS A 11 11.64 -11.99 1.97
C HIS A 11 10.15 -12.21 1.72
N ALA A 12 9.74 -12.24 0.47
CA ALA A 12 8.33 -12.14 0.05
C ALA A 12 7.60 -13.48 0.16
N PHE A 13 7.57 -14.09 1.34
CA PHE A 13 6.76 -15.28 1.61
C PHE A 13 5.29 -14.91 1.72
N ASN A 14 4.41 -15.77 1.20
CA ASN A 14 2.96 -15.61 1.31
C ASN A 14 2.49 -14.21 0.88
N THR A 15 3.07 -13.72 -0.22
CA THR A 15 2.74 -12.39 -0.75
C THR A 15 1.91 -12.55 -2.01
N PHE A 16 0.76 -11.89 -2.04
CA PHE A 16 -0.16 -11.88 -3.17
C PHE A 16 -0.30 -10.46 -3.69
N LEU A 17 -0.03 -10.28 -4.97
CA LEU A 17 -0.15 -8.98 -5.62
C LEU A 17 -1.15 -9.07 -6.75
N ASN A 18 -2.33 -8.54 -6.54
CA ASN A 18 -3.38 -8.43 -7.54
C ASN A 18 -3.90 -7.00 -7.56
N ALA A 19 -3.40 -6.21 -8.47
CA ALA A 19 -3.73 -4.80 -8.63
C ALA A 19 -3.95 -4.49 -10.10
N LYS A 20 -4.67 -3.40 -10.38
CA LYS A 20 -4.81 -2.90 -11.76
C LYS A 20 -3.46 -2.45 -12.28
N GLU A 21 -2.73 -1.73 -11.45
CA GLU A 21 -1.45 -1.15 -11.76
C GLU A 21 -0.64 -0.97 -10.50
N ILE A 22 0.67 -1.20 -10.60
CA ILE A 22 1.65 -0.88 -9.59
C ILE A 22 2.71 -0.01 -10.25
N GLY A 23 2.94 1.18 -9.73
CA GLY A 23 3.89 2.14 -10.28
C GLY A 23 5.34 1.71 -10.12
N CYS A 24 6.25 2.64 -10.41
CA CYS A 24 7.70 2.41 -10.32
C CYS A 24 8.18 2.42 -8.87
N HIS A 25 9.27 1.73 -8.59
CA HIS A 25 9.92 1.69 -7.28
C HIS A 25 9.00 1.18 -6.17
N PHE A 26 8.16 0.21 -6.48
CA PHE A 26 7.35 -0.48 -5.48
C PHE A 26 8.24 -1.40 -4.65
N ARG A 27 8.04 -1.35 -3.33
CA ARG A 27 8.76 -2.22 -2.40
C ARG A 27 7.76 -2.91 -1.48
N CYS A 28 7.89 -4.23 -1.34
CA CYS A 28 7.08 -4.97 -0.38
C CYS A 28 7.88 -6.08 0.29
N TYR A 29 7.34 -6.56 1.39
CA TYR A 29 7.96 -7.58 2.23
C TYR A 29 7.06 -8.82 2.30
N HIS A 30 7.23 -9.67 3.32
CA HIS A 30 6.50 -10.92 3.43
C HIS A 30 5.07 -10.73 3.97
N ASN A 31 4.20 -11.68 3.66
CA ASN A 31 2.79 -11.69 4.11
C ASN A 31 2.03 -10.42 3.71
N VAL A 32 2.35 -9.87 2.57
CA VAL A 32 1.64 -8.71 2.02
C VAL A 32 0.54 -9.20 1.11
N THR A 33 -0.65 -8.63 1.25
CA THR A 33 -1.76 -8.92 0.37
C THR A 33 -2.23 -7.63 -0.30
N VAL A 34 -2.13 -7.60 -1.62
CA VAL A 34 -2.78 -6.59 -2.45
C VAL A 34 -3.81 -7.34 -3.25
N GLY A 35 -5.08 -7.09 -3.00
CA GLY A 35 -6.09 -7.95 -3.56
C GLY A 35 -7.47 -7.35 -3.71
N GLN A 36 -8.38 -8.22 -4.10
CA GLN A 36 -9.75 -7.81 -4.40
C GLN A 36 -10.61 -7.73 -3.14
N LYS A 37 -11.56 -6.82 -3.20
CA LYS A 37 -12.68 -6.76 -2.27
C LYS A 37 -13.91 -6.37 -3.09
N GLY A 38 -14.95 -7.18 -3.02
CA GLY A 38 -16.13 -6.94 -3.84
C GLY A 38 -15.87 -7.03 -5.35
N GLY A 39 -14.90 -7.84 -5.77
CA GLY A 39 -14.55 -8.01 -7.19
C GLY A 39 -13.69 -6.90 -7.77
N LYS A 40 -13.24 -5.95 -6.96
CA LYS A 40 -12.44 -4.80 -7.41
C LYS A 40 -11.06 -4.83 -6.79
N ILE A 41 -10.07 -4.34 -7.51
CA ILE A 41 -8.65 -4.41 -7.13
C ILE A 41 -8.01 -3.02 -7.09
N PRO A 42 -6.92 -2.86 -6.29
CA PRO A 42 -6.28 -1.56 -6.10
C PRO A 42 -5.49 -1.05 -7.29
N THR A 43 -5.25 0.26 -7.29
CA THR A 43 -4.28 0.94 -8.13
C THR A 43 -3.23 1.56 -7.21
N ILE A 44 -1.95 1.29 -7.47
CA ILE A 44 -0.85 1.73 -6.60
C ILE A 44 0.08 2.66 -7.39
N GLY A 45 0.38 3.81 -6.83
CA GLY A 45 1.25 4.80 -7.43
C GLY A 45 2.73 4.44 -7.37
N ASN A 46 3.60 5.45 -7.52
CA ASN A 46 5.05 5.28 -7.52
C ASN A 46 5.64 5.42 -6.12
N HIS A 47 6.77 4.76 -5.87
CA HIS A 47 7.50 4.85 -4.60
C HIS A 47 6.63 4.49 -3.40
N VAL A 48 5.89 3.40 -3.51
CA VAL A 48 5.06 2.87 -2.43
C VAL A 48 5.80 1.73 -1.75
N THR A 49 5.87 1.79 -0.43
CA THR A 49 6.45 0.73 0.40
C THR A 49 5.36 0.08 1.23
N VAL A 50 5.23 -1.23 1.14
CA VAL A 50 4.25 -2.01 1.90
C VAL A 50 5.01 -2.93 2.83
N SER A 51 4.94 -2.65 4.13
CA SER A 51 5.64 -3.41 5.15
C SER A 51 4.98 -4.77 5.39
N CYS A 52 5.65 -5.64 6.13
CA CYS A 52 5.20 -7.01 6.32
C CYS A 52 3.80 -7.10 6.95
N CYS A 53 3.07 -8.11 6.54
CA CYS A 53 1.72 -8.41 7.05
C CYS A 53 0.67 -7.33 6.76
N ALA A 54 0.95 -6.37 5.90
CA ALA A 54 0.00 -5.34 5.51
C ALA A 54 -0.91 -5.83 4.38
N SER A 55 -2.09 -5.25 4.30
CA SER A 55 -3.07 -5.58 3.27
C SER A 55 -3.65 -4.33 2.64
N ILE A 56 -3.77 -4.35 1.32
CA ILE A 56 -4.44 -3.30 0.54
C ILE A 56 -5.54 -3.98 -0.26
N LEU A 57 -6.79 -3.63 0.01
CA LEU A 57 -7.92 -4.39 -0.51
C LEU A 57 -8.96 -3.50 -1.17
N GLY A 58 -9.44 -3.95 -2.32
CA GLY A 58 -10.59 -3.37 -2.98
C GLY A 58 -10.28 -2.24 -3.95
N ASN A 59 -11.31 -1.50 -4.32
CA ASN A 59 -11.22 -0.41 -5.29
C ASN A 59 -10.64 0.84 -4.63
N VAL A 60 -9.36 0.78 -4.31
CA VAL A 60 -8.65 1.90 -3.67
C VAL A 60 -7.52 2.38 -4.55
N THR A 61 -7.22 3.67 -4.46
CA THR A 61 -6.08 4.30 -5.13
C THR A 61 -5.09 4.74 -4.09
N ILE A 62 -3.89 4.19 -4.17
CA ILE A 62 -2.77 4.56 -3.30
C ILE A 62 -1.92 5.57 -4.05
N GLY A 63 -1.70 6.73 -3.47
CA GLY A 63 -0.92 7.79 -4.08
C GLY A 63 0.57 7.46 -4.19
N ASN A 64 1.37 8.47 -4.53
CA ASN A 64 2.82 8.34 -4.65
C ASN A 64 3.50 8.61 -3.31
N ASN A 65 4.68 8.01 -3.10
CA ASN A 65 5.48 8.22 -1.88
C ASN A 65 4.70 7.86 -0.61
N VAL A 66 4.09 6.69 -0.61
CA VAL A 66 3.27 6.20 0.51
C VAL A 66 4.02 5.09 1.21
N ILE A 67 4.02 5.13 2.53
CA ILE A 67 4.55 4.06 3.38
C ILE A 67 3.39 3.45 4.15
N ILE A 68 3.20 2.15 3.97
CA ILE A 68 2.16 1.40 4.66
C ILE A 68 2.87 0.53 5.70
N GLY A 69 2.59 0.81 6.97
CA GLY A 69 3.24 0.15 8.09
C GLY A 69 2.86 -1.31 8.25
N ALA A 70 3.65 -2.04 9.01
CA ALA A 70 3.45 -3.47 9.25
C ALA A 70 2.07 -3.73 9.87
N GLY A 71 1.39 -4.77 9.38
CA GLY A 71 0.07 -5.16 9.90
C GLY A 71 -1.07 -4.22 9.54
N CYS A 72 -0.83 -3.17 8.78
CA CYS A 72 -1.86 -2.19 8.41
C CYS A 72 -2.85 -2.79 7.42
N VAL A 73 -4.12 -2.46 7.57
CA VAL A 73 -5.17 -2.87 6.64
C VAL A 73 -5.76 -1.63 5.98
N VAL A 74 -5.53 -1.49 4.68
CA VAL A 74 -5.96 -0.33 3.89
C VAL A 74 -7.14 -0.72 3.02
N THR A 75 -8.27 -0.06 3.23
CA THR A 75 -9.50 -0.27 2.46
C THR A 75 -10.07 1.03 1.92
N LYS A 76 -9.31 2.12 1.99
CA LYS A 76 -9.69 3.44 1.49
C LYS A 76 -8.54 4.08 0.75
N ASP A 77 -8.83 5.08 -0.08
CA ASP A 77 -7.82 5.81 -0.83
C ASP A 77 -6.82 6.50 0.08
N LEU A 78 -5.58 6.55 -0.35
CA LEU A 78 -4.52 7.26 0.36
C LEU A 78 -3.93 8.36 -0.51
N PRO A 79 -3.74 9.56 0.04
CA PRO A 79 -3.10 10.67 -0.69
C PRO A 79 -1.61 10.42 -0.87
N ASP A 80 -0.97 11.26 -1.70
CA ASP A 80 0.47 11.25 -1.85
C ASP A 80 1.18 11.64 -0.55
N ASN A 81 2.41 11.20 -0.41
CA ASN A 81 3.34 11.63 0.65
C ASN A 81 2.81 11.36 2.06
N CYS A 82 2.24 10.18 2.28
CA CYS A 82 1.72 9.82 3.61
C CYS A 82 2.32 8.53 4.13
N THR A 83 2.26 8.38 5.45
CA THR A 83 2.55 7.14 6.15
C THR A 83 1.31 6.72 6.92
N VAL A 84 0.91 5.47 6.77
CA VAL A 84 -0.27 4.92 7.43
C VAL A 84 0.10 3.73 8.31
N VAL A 85 -0.63 3.56 9.39
CA VAL A 85 -0.47 2.42 10.30
C VAL A 85 -1.84 1.97 10.80
N GLY A 86 -1.89 0.75 11.28
CA GLY A 86 -3.00 0.24 12.06
C GLY A 86 -4.08 -0.48 11.29
N ASN A 87 -5.00 -1.03 12.05
CA ASN A 87 -6.22 -1.68 11.57
C ASN A 87 -7.37 -1.31 12.51
N PRO A 88 -8.27 -0.40 12.08
CA PRO A 88 -8.31 0.27 10.77
C PRO A 88 -7.14 1.23 10.57
N ALA A 89 -6.81 1.47 9.32
CA ALA A 89 -5.68 2.31 8.95
C ALA A 89 -5.90 3.78 9.32
N ARG A 90 -4.83 4.46 9.75
CA ARG A 90 -4.84 5.90 9.98
C ARG A 90 -3.56 6.51 9.45
N ILE A 91 -3.64 7.74 8.97
CA ILE A 91 -2.50 8.50 8.49
C ILE A 91 -1.79 9.11 9.69
N VAL A 92 -0.50 8.84 9.84
CA VAL A 92 0.32 9.38 10.94
C VAL A 92 1.36 10.38 10.46
N ARG A 93 1.63 10.46 9.16
CA ARG A 93 2.45 11.50 8.53
C ARG A 93 1.81 11.91 7.22
N LEU A 94 1.86 13.18 6.92
CA LEU A 94 1.37 13.74 5.66
C LEU A 94 2.27 14.91 5.27
N ASN A 95 2.86 14.83 4.08
CA ASN A 95 3.80 15.83 3.55
C ASN A 95 4.95 16.13 4.52
N GLY A 96 5.48 15.08 5.17
CA GLY A 96 6.59 15.19 6.12
C GLY A 96 6.20 15.70 7.50
N VAL A 97 4.93 15.98 7.75
CA VAL A 97 4.43 16.50 9.03
C VAL A 97 3.69 15.40 9.78
N LYS A 98 3.94 15.32 11.08
CA LYS A 98 3.25 14.36 11.94
C LYS A 98 1.78 14.79 12.13
N VAL A 99 0.86 13.87 11.84
CA VAL A 99 -0.59 14.11 11.94
C VAL A 99 -1.28 12.89 12.55
N MET A 100 -2.58 12.99 12.75
CA MET A 100 -3.42 11.86 13.15
C MET A 100 -4.74 11.99 12.41
N ILE A 101 -4.89 11.23 11.32
CA ILE A 101 -6.09 11.26 10.49
C ILE A 101 -6.65 9.85 10.38
N ASN A 102 -7.85 9.65 10.90
CA ASN A 102 -8.58 8.41 10.74
C ASN A 102 -9.19 8.34 9.33
N LEU A 103 -9.06 7.20 8.72
CA LEU A 103 -9.61 6.98 7.38
C LEU A 103 -11.05 6.48 7.43
#